data_07e5ee4e36b392618f9727397a3a963b
#
_entry.id   07e5ee4e36b392618f9727397a3a963b
#
_cell.length_a   1.000
_cell.length_b   1.000
_cell.length_c   1.000
_cell.angle_alpha   90.00
_cell.angle_beta   90.00
_cell.angle_gamma   90.00
#
_symmetry.space_group_name_H-M   'P 1'
#
loop_
_entity.id
_entity.type
_entity.pdbx_description
1 polymer ?
#
loop_
_entity_poly.entity_id
_entity_poly.type
_entity_poly.pdbx_seq_one_letter_code
_entity_poly.pdbx_strand_id
1 'polypeptide(L)'
;MSFKFLRSTSNVLECQVVLLDNSHFSTTFDKKTVQGRDLFDRVCEKAQVPPNHQQYFGLQYIDREDGEVVWLNLDKEIRSSRKTKALLYQFAVKVFPQDPIKLEKDVQILILCQLKTLINLGKFSLPVNKHALIDGFYVQAMLGDFNAKRHKPGYLEDLLGLFYCPPTGINSDGNISEEEYEVMVKDLHKSHRGMTREEAVSASLGICKELENYGASMHYGGIDSHGVEVVFCVSIHGIRVYQLKNKFPEAGTLCHNFHWRDIISMFCDNAKFYMYVAEGRDEQNVTCRAFRFHKSLYGYKASQRLLVDAENHQKFFFEDNLERAKTMRSLSLEAKSMKKIRSGMAGRVNLSLRRATIT
;
A
#
# COMPACT_ATOMS: atom_id res chain seq x y z
N MET A 1 -44.86 38.82 -6.05
CA MET A 1 -44.64 37.46 -6.55
C MET A 1 -43.27 36.97 -6.07
N SER A 2 -43.27 36.02 -5.12
CA SER A 2 -42.03 35.50 -4.52
C SER A 2 -41.58 34.28 -5.33
N PHE A 3 -40.48 34.42 -6.07
CA PHE A 3 -39.84 33.31 -6.76
C PHE A 3 -39.16 32.41 -5.71
N LYS A 4 -39.81 31.32 -5.35
CA LYS A 4 -39.17 30.21 -4.67
C LYS A 4 -38.23 29.54 -5.64
N PHE A 5 -36.92 29.81 -5.53
CA PHE A 5 -35.88 28.99 -6.12
C PHE A 5 -35.99 27.57 -5.55
N LEU A 6 -36.59 26.67 -6.28
CA LEU A 6 -36.51 25.24 -6.05
C LEU A 6 -35.05 24.83 -6.24
N ARG A 7 -34.28 24.77 -5.16
CA ARG A 7 -32.99 24.10 -5.14
C ARG A 7 -33.25 22.61 -5.36
N SER A 8 -33.16 22.18 -6.60
CA SER A 8 -33.05 20.77 -6.94
C SER A 8 -31.74 20.25 -6.32
N THR A 9 -31.82 19.71 -5.13
CA THR A 9 -30.74 18.91 -4.55
C THR A 9 -30.76 17.59 -5.32
N SER A 10 -29.92 17.46 -6.36
CA SER A 10 -29.75 16.19 -7.02
C SER A 10 -29.34 15.15 -5.97
N ASN A 11 -30.14 14.11 -5.83
CA ASN A 11 -29.89 13.00 -4.90
C ASN A 11 -28.81 12.05 -5.43
N VAL A 12 -28.06 12.50 -6.45
CA VAL A 12 -27.04 11.73 -7.16
C VAL A 12 -25.67 12.06 -6.61
N LEU A 13 -24.91 11.01 -6.29
CA LEU A 13 -23.50 11.06 -5.95
C LEU A 13 -22.68 10.67 -7.17
N GLU A 14 -21.85 11.58 -7.65
CA GLU A 14 -20.87 11.29 -8.69
C GLU A 14 -19.55 10.83 -8.05
N CYS A 15 -19.00 9.71 -8.55
CA CYS A 15 -17.69 9.18 -8.19
C CYS A 15 -16.82 9.11 -9.43
N GLN A 16 -15.63 9.68 -9.36
CA GLN A 16 -14.60 9.62 -10.40
C GLN A 16 -13.43 8.79 -9.88
N VAL A 17 -12.99 7.83 -10.67
CA VAL A 17 -11.94 6.89 -10.31
C VAL A 17 -10.84 6.91 -11.36
N VAL A 18 -9.59 7.10 -10.93
CA VAL A 18 -8.41 6.89 -11.77
C VAL A 18 -8.04 5.41 -11.68
N LEU A 19 -7.97 4.74 -12.83
CA LEU A 19 -7.59 3.34 -12.94
C LEU A 19 -6.06 3.17 -13.01
N LEU A 20 -5.59 1.93 -12.95
CA LEU A 20 -4.15 1.60 -12.93
C LEU A 20 -3.42 1.92 -14.25
N ASP A 21 -4.15 2.03 -15.34
CA ASP A 21 -3.67 2.47 -16.65
C ASP A 21 -3.76 4.01 -16.84
N ASN A 22 -4.03 4.75 -15.75
CA ASN A 22 -4.30 6.19 -15.72
C ASN A 22 -5.55 6.64 -16.49
N SER A 23 -6.38 5.72 -16.96
CA SER A 23 -7.69 6.07 -17.52
C SER A 23 -8.66 6.51 -16.42
N HIS A 24 -9.65 7.33 -16.80
CA HIS A 24 -10.65 7.85 -15.88
C HIS A 24 -11.98 7.13 -16.08
N PHE A 25 -12.57 6.72 -14.96
CA PHE A 25 -13.90 6.11 -14.92
C PHE A 25 -14.82 6.94 -14.04
N SER A 26 -15.98 7.33 -14.54
CA SER A 26 -17.01 8.06 -13.79
C SER A 26 -18.27 7.24 -13.66
N THR A 27 -18.86 7.22 -12.49
CA THR A 27 -20.12 6.54 -12.19
C THR A 27 -20.96 7.33 -11.20
N THR A 28 -22.26 7.08 -11.20
CA THR A 28 -23.22 7.78 -10.33
C THR A 28 -24.03 6.80 -9.51
N PHE A 29 -24.38 7.21 -8.30
CA PHE A 29 -25.17 6.44 -7.34
C PHE A 29 -26.24 7.32 -6.67
N ASP A 30 -27.25 6.71 -6.06
CA ASP A 30 -28.11 7.41 -5.10
C ASP A 30 -27.34 7.69 -3.81
N LYS A 31 -27.32 8.94 -3.37
CA LYS A 31 -26.62 9.38 -2.16
C LYS A 31 -27.03 8.67 -0.88
N LYS A 32 -28.24 8.11 -0.83
CA LYS A 32 -28.82 7.60 0.42
C LYS A 32 -28.41 6.17 0.76
N THR A 33 -27.91 5.41 -0.22
CA THR A 33 -27.79 3.95 -0.06
C THR A 33 -26.45 3.37 -0.52
N VAL A 34 -25.54 4.18 -1.09
CA VAL A 34 -24.32 3.67 -1.68
C VAL A 34 -23.29 3.30 -0.62
N GLN A 35 -22.79 2.08 -0.68
CA GLN A 35 -21.65 1.60 0.11
C GLN A 35 -20.36 1.65 -0.70
N GLY A 36 -19.23 1.61 0.01
CA GLY A 36 -17.93 1.50 -0.64
C GLY A 36 -17.83 0.28 -1.55
N ARG A 37 -18.49 -0.82 -1.16
CA ARG A 37 -18.57 -2.07 -1.93
C ARG A 37 -19.20 -1.85 -3.30
N ASP A 38 -20.30 -1.10 -3.40
CA ASP A 38 -20.99 -0.86 -4.66
C ASP A 38 -20.11 -0.12 -5.68
N LEU A 39 -19.30 0.84 -5.19
CA LEU A 39 -18.33 1.53 -6.05
C LEU A 39 -17.19 0.59 -6.46
N PHE A 40 -16.63 -0.17 -5.51
CA PHE A 40 -15.52 -1.08 -5.75
C PHE A 40 -15.89 -2.15 -6.78
N ASP A 41 -17.06 -2.76 -6.67
CA ASP A 41 -17.53 -3.81 -7.57
C ASP A 41 -17.67 -3.28 -9.02
N ARG A 42 -18.23 -2.07 -9.20
CA ARG A 42 -18.28 -1.42 -10.53
C ARG A 42 -16.90 -1.10 -11.10
N VAL A 43 -15.95 -0.71 -10.24
CA VAL A 43 -14.58 -0.45 -10.68
C VAL A 43 -13.88 -1.74 -11.07
N CYS A 44 -14.05 -2.82 -10.31
CA CYS A 44 -13.52 -4.14 -10.65
C CYS A 44 -14.08 -4.66 -11.98
N GLU A 45 -15.38 -4.50 -12.21
CA GLU A 45 -16.02 -4.83 -13.49
C GLU A 45 -15.40 -4.02 -14.65
N LYS A 46 -15.24 -2.70 -14.48
CA LYS A 46 -14.62 -1.82 -15.45
C LYS A 46 -13.15 -2.17 -15.73
N ALA A 47 -12.39 -2.51 -14.69
CA ALA A 47 -10.99 -2.89 -14.77
C ALA A 47 -10.79 -4.37 -15.13
N GLN A 48 -11.88 -5.12 -15.35
CA GLN A 48 -11.89 -6.55 -15.69
C GLN A 48 -11.14 -7.42 -14.68
N VAL A 49 -11.29 -7.10 -13.38
CA VAL A 49 -10.69 -7.89 -12.29
C VAL A 49 -11.60 -9.05 -11.92
N PRO A 50 -11.14 -10.31 -12.08
CA PRO A 50 -11.91 -11.47 -11.70
C PRO A 50 -12.23 -11.50 -10.19
N PRO A 51 -13.40 -12.04 -9.77
CA PRO A 51 -13.80 -12.04 -8.36
C PRO A 51 -12.78 -12.66 -7.39
N ASN A 52 -12.10 -13.73 -7.81
CA ASN A 52 -11.05 -14.43 -7.05
C ASN A 52 -9.77 -13.62 -6.86
N HIS A 53 -9.61 -12.49 -7.55
CA HIS A 53 -8.44 -11.61 -7.46
C HIS A 53 -8.76 -10.21 -6.90
N GLN A 54 -10.03 -9.90 -6.67
CA GLN A 54 -10.45 -8.59 -6.13
C GLN A 54 -9.84 -8.28 -4.75
N GLN A 55 -9.50 -9.30 -3.99
CA GLN A 55 -8.86 -9.18 -2.68
C GLN A 55 -7.50 -8.44 -2.71
N TYR A 56 -6.80 -8.42 -3.86
CA TYR A 56 -5.54 -7.70 -4.02
C TYR A 56 -5.72 -6.20 -4.18
N PHE A 57 -6.92 -5.74 -4.51
CA PHE A 57 -7.20 -4.37 -4.92
C PHE A 57 -8.06 -3.62 -3.91
N GLY A 58 -8.08 -2.31 -4.06
CA GLY A 58 -8.91 -1.42 -3.27
C GLY A 58 -9.06 -0.05 -3.92
N LEU A 59 -9.82 0.81 -3.26
CA LEU A 59 -9.99 2.20 -3.64
C LEU A 59 -9.32 3.09 -2.59
N GLN A 60 -8.54 4.05 -3.05
CA GLN A 60 -7.90 5.06 -2.22
C GLN A 60 -8.53 6.42 -2.47
N TYR A 61 -8.48 7.28 -1.47
CA TYR A 61 -8.84 8.69 -1.59
C TYR A 61 -7.95 9.53 -0.65
N ILE A 62 -7.89 10.83 -0.89
CA ILE A 62 -7.16 11.77 -0.02
C ILE A 62 -8.11 12.22 1.10
N ASP A 63 -7.74 11.94 2.36
CA ASP A 63 -8.44 12.46 3.54
C ASP A 63 -8.27 13.98 3.59
N ARG A 64 -9.39 14.70 3.61
CA ARG A 64 -9.38 16.17 3.57
C ARG A 64 -8.87 16.83 4.85
N GLU A 65 -8.82 16.08 5.94
CA GLU A 65 -8.41 16.64 7.23
C GLU A 65 -6.88 16.71 7.37
N ASP A 66 -6.16 15.73 6.82
CA ASP A 66 -4.71 15.65 6.95
C ASP A 66 -3.95 15.51 5.61
N GLY A 67 -4.67 15.39 4.49
CA GLY A 67 -4.06 15.26 3.16
C GLY A 67 -3.47 13.89 2.86
N GLU A 68 -3.62 12.93 3.75
CA GLU A 68 -3.06 11.60 3.59
C GLU A 68 -3.94 10.69 2.75
N VAL A 69 -3.30 9.73 2.08
CA VAL A 69 -4.00 8.69 1.30
C VAL A 69 -4.59 7.64 2.22
N VAL A 70 -5.87 7.32 2.04
CA VAL A 70 -6.62 6.39 2.89
C VAL A 70 -7.37 5.38 2.02
N TRP A 71 -7.41 4.12 2.47
CA TRP A 71 -8.23 3.09 1.86
C TRP A 71 -9.71 3.30 2.16
N LEU A 72 -10.55 3.25 1.12
CA LEU A 72 -12.00 3.26 1.27
C LEU A 72 -12.44 2.00 2.02
N ASN A 73 -13.19 2.21 3.12
CA ASN A 73 -13.83 1.10 3.81
C ASN A 73 -15.05 0.65 2.99
N LEU A 74 -14.96 -0.59 2.47
CA LEU A 74 -15.97 -1.13 1.56
C LEU A 74 -17.32 -1.42 2.26
N ASP A 75 -17.32 -1.63 3.56
CA ASP A 75 -18.51 -1.97 4.35
C ASP A 75 -19.21 -0.75 4.93
N LYS A 76 -18.70 0.45 4.63
CA LYS A 76 -19.29 1.71 5.07
C LYS A 76 -19.95 2.48 3.93
N GLU A 77 -20.96 3.27 4.29
CA GLU A 77 -21.58 4.21 3.37
C GLU A 77 -20.60 5.28 2.92
N ILE A 78 -20.64 5.60 1.63
CA ILE A 78 -19.90 6.71 1.06
C ILE A 78 -20.61 8.02 1.41
N ARG A 79 -19.97 8.82 2.25
CA ARG A 79 -20.52 10.11 2.68
C ARG A 79 -19.98 11.25 1.84
N SER A 80 -20.87 12.07 1.33
CA SER A 80 -20.52 13.32 0.65
C SER A 80 -21.11 14.53 1.35
N SER A 81 -20.38 15.64 1.37
CA SER A 81 -20.94 16.90 1.81
C SER A 81 -21.89 17.47 0.75
N ARG A 82 -22.84 18.32 1.17
CA ARG A 82 -23.77 18.99 0.22
C ARG A 82 -23.06 19.84 -0.83
N LYS A 83 -21.80 20.25 -0.58
CA LYS A 83 -21.00 21.10 -1.47
C LYS A 83 -20.12 20.31 -2.43
N THR A 84 -19.96 19.00 -2.23
CA THR A 84 -19.09 18.16 -3.06
C THR A 84 -19.83 17.73 -4.31
N LYS A 85 -19.32 18.13 -5.48
CA LYS A 85 -19.89 17.77 -6.79
C LYS A 85 -19.54 16.33 -7.15
N ALA A 86 -18.26 15.95 -7.01
CA ALA A 86 -17.77 14.61 -7.28
C ALA A 86 -16.79 14.18 -6.19
N LEU A 87 -16.73 12.88 -5.90
CA LEU A 87 -15.72 12.25 -5.07
C LEU A 87 -14.65 11.61 -5.95
N LEU A 88 -13.40 11.86 -5.62
CA LEU A 88 -12.25 11.35 -6.37
C LEU A 88 -11.64 10.16 -5.65
N TYR A 89 -11.44 9.08 -6.40
CA TYR A 89 -10.83 7.86 -5.93
C TYR A 89 -9.72 7.42 -6.89
N GLN A 90 -8.81 6.61 -6.39
CA GLN A 90 -7.81 5.90 -7.17
C GLN A 90 -7.98 4.39 -6.93
N PHE A 91 -8.08 3.63 -8.00
CA PHE A 91 -8.01 2.18 -7.95
C PHE A 91 -6.55 1.76 -7.84
N ALA A 92 -6.24 0.93 -6.85
CA ALA A 92 -4.85 0.58 -6.55
C ALA A 92 -4.73 -0.86 -6.03
N VAL A 93 -3.52 -1.43 -6.15
CA VAL A 93 -3.17 -2.70 -5.49
C VAL A 93 -3.01 -2.43 -4.00
N LYS A 94 -3.86 -3.07 -3.19
CA LYS A 94 -3.90 -2.91 -1.74
C LYS A 94 -2.93 -3.86 -1.04
N VAL A 95 -2.87 -5.11 -1.49
CA VAL A 95 -1.93 -6.11 -1.00
C VAL A 95 -1.30 -6.80 -2.20
N PHE A 96 0.01 -6.75 -2.28
CA PHE A 96 0.72 -7.41 -3.37
C PHE A 96 0.84 -8.91 -3.12
N PRO A 97 0.57 -9.76 -4.11
CA PRO A 97 0.73 -11.21 -3.99
C PRO A 97 2.20 -11.59 -3.84
N GLN A 98 2.48 -12.64 -3.07
CA GLN A 98 3.85 -13.14 -2.89
C GLN A 98 4.48 -13.59 -4.21
N ASP A 99 3.69 -14.19 -5.10
CA ASP A 99 4.14 -14.62 -6.42
C ASP A 99 3.17 -14.12 -7.51
N PRO A 100 3.37 -12.89 -8.01
CA PRO A 100 2.46 -12.28 -8.97
C PRO A 100 2.43 -13.02 -10.31
N ILE A 101 3.47 -13.78 -10.65
CA ILE A 101 3.57 -14.51 -11.92
C ILE A 101 2.54 -15.66 -12.02
N LYS A 102 2.06 -16.16 -10.87
CA LYS A 102 1.06 -17.25 -10.83
C LYS A 102 -0.37 -16.76 -11.05
N LEU A 103 -0.61 -15.47 -11.06
CA LEU A 103 -1.94 -14.91 -11.28
C LEU A 103 -2.35 -14.96 -12.76
N GLU A 104 -3.62 -14.72 -13.02
CA GLU A 104 -4.15 -14.54 -14.38
C GLU A 104 -3.45 -13.37 -15.09
N LYS A 105 -3.29 -13.49 -16.40
CA LYS A 105 -2.46 -12.56 -17.21
C LYS A 105 -2.94 -11.11 -17.14
N ASP A 106 -4.25 -10.89 -17.15
CA ASP A 106 -4.81 -9.55 -17.04
C ASP A 106 -4.54 -8.91 -15.67
N VAL A 107 -4.57 -9.72 -14.61
CA VAL A 107 -4.22 -9.27 -13.24
C VAL A 107 -2.73 -8.95 -13.13
N GLN A 108 -1.86 -9.75 -13.77
CA GLN A 108 -0.42 -9.48 -13.81
C GLN A 108 -0.11 -8.10 -14.39
N ILE A 109 -0.81 -7.70 -15.45
CA ILE A 109 -0.64 -6.39 -16.10
C ILE A 109 -1.03 -5.26 -15.12
N LEU A 110 -2.15 -5.38 -14.43
CA LEU A 110 -2.60 -4.39 -13.45
C LEU A 110 -1.58 -4.21 -12.32
N ILE A 111 -1.03 -5.32 -11.81
CA ILE A 111 0.03 -5.27 -10.78
C ILE A 111 1.29 -4.61 -11.33
N LEU A 112 1.68 -4.91 -12.58
CA LEU A 112 2.85 -4.30 -13.20
C LEU A 112 2.67 -2.79 -13.39
N CYS A 113 1.50 -2.32 -13.80
CA CYS A 113 1.19 -0.88 -13.91
C CYS A 113 1.37 -0.17 -12.56
N GLN A 114 0.85 -0.76 -11.48
CA GLN A 114 1.05 -0.20 -10.13
C GLN A 114 2.52 -0.17 -9.73
N LEU A 115 3.27 -1.24 -9.97
CA LEU A 115 4.70 -1.31 -9.66
C LEU A 115 5.49 -0.27 -10.45
N LYS A 116 5.19 -0.08 -11.73
CA LYS A 116 5.80 0.97 -12.56
C LYS A 116 5.54 2.36 -11.99
N THR A 117 4.30 2.64 -11.59
CA THR A 117 3.96 3.90 -10.92
C THR A 117 4.79 4.09 -9.64
N LEU A 118 4.91 3.06 -8.80
CA LEU A 118 5.68 3.13 -7.56
C LEU A 118 7.19 3.30 -7.82
N ILE A 119 7.73 2.63 -8.85
CA ILE A 119 9.13 2.79 -9.27
C ILE A 119 9.38 4.23 -9.73
N ASN A 120 8.51 4.76 -10.58
CA ASN A 120 8.63 6.12 -11.11
C ASN A 120 8.50 7.19 -10.01
N LEU A 121 7.73 6.90 -8.95
CA LEU A 121 7.64 7.76 -7.75
C LEU A 121 8.84 7.62 -6.80
N GLY A 122 9.87 6.85 -7.16
CA GLY A 122 11.06 6.64 -6.32
C GLY A 122 10.78 5.86 -5.04
N LYS A 123 9.74 5.00 -5.02
CA LYS A 123 9.43 4.17 -3.84
C LYS A 123 10.34 2.95 -3.70
N PHE A 124 11.15 2.67 -4.71
CA PHE A 124 12.13 1.61 -4.72
C PHE A 124 13.51 2.18 -5.06
N SER A 125 14.51 1.83 -4.27
CA SER A 125 15.91 2.09 -4.63
C SER A 125 16.39 1.01 -5.61
N LEU A 126 16.63 1.40 -6.84
CA LEU A 126 17.00 0.51 -7.93
C LEU A 126 18.29 0.98 -8.60
N PRO A 127 19.26 0.07 -8.81
CA PRO A 127 20.36 0.34 -9.72
C PRO A 127 19.81 0.64 -11.14
N VAL A 128 20.44 1.59 -11.83
CA VAL A 128 20.00 2.04 -13.17
C VAL A 128 19.81 0.89 -14.15
N ASN A 129 20.70 -0.08 -14.14
CA ASN A 129 20.61 -1.25 -15.02
C ASN A 129 19.37 -2.11 -14.74
N LYS A 130 18.97 -2.28 -13.46
CA LYS A 130 17.74 -2.98 -13.11
C LYS A 130 16.51 -2.17 -13.49
N HIS A 131 16.57 -0.85 -13.29
CA HIS A 131 15.47 0.04 -13.68
C HIS A 131 15.27 -0.02 -15.20
N ALA A 132 16.34 0.12 -15.99
CA ALA A 132 16.29 0.02 -17.45
C ALA A 132 15.79 -1.36 -17.92
N LEU A 133 16.17 -2.44 -17.23
CA LEU A 133 15.71 -3.80 -17.57
C LEU A 133 14.20 -3.97 -17.36
N ILE A 134 13.66 -3.45 -16.24
CA ILE A 134 12.22 -3.43 -15.97
C ILE A 134 11.51 -2.63 -17.07
N ASP A 135 12.05 -1.46 -17.44
CA ASP A 135 11.50 -0.62 -18.49
C ASP A 135 11.57 -1.29 -19.85
N GLY A 136 12.67 -1.97 -20.19
CA GLY A 136 12.80 -2.73 -21.45
C GLY A 136 11.72 -3.80 -21.59
N PHE A 137 11.42 -4.57 -20.55
CA PHE A 137 10.32 -5.52 -20.55
C PHE A 137 8.95 -4.83 -20.58
N TYR A 138 8.78 -3.74 -19.83
CA TYR A 138 7.53 -2.98 -19.85
C TYR A 138 7.22 -2.43 -21.24
N VAL A 139 8.21 -1.87 -21.91
CA VAL A 139 8.09 -1.36 -23.29
C VAL A 139 7.73 -2.49 -24.26
N GLN A 140 8.40 -3.65 -24.18
CA GLN A 140 8.05 -4.82 -24.99
C GLN A 140 6.60 -5.28 -24.74
N ALA A 141 6.16 -5.29 -23.48
CA ALA A 141 4.79 -5.69 -23.11
C ALA A 141 3.74 -4.72 -23.67
N MET A 142 4.02 -3.41 -23.68
CA MET A 142 3.05 -2.39 -24.07
C MET A 142 3.06 -2.06 -25.57
N LEU A 143 4.23 -2.07 -26.20
CA LEU A 143 4.39 -1.65 -27.58
C LEU A 143 4.67 -2.80 -28.58
N GLY A 144 4.97 -4.01 -28.07
CA GLY A 144 5.42 -5.14 -28.89
C GLY A 144 6.84 -4.94 -29.43
N ASP A 145 7.22 -5.64 -30.48
CA ASP A 145 8.57 -5.61 -31.03
C ASP A 145 9.02 -4.22 -31.49
N PHE A 146 10.30 -3.92 -31.23
CA PHE A 146 10.90 -2.69 -31.68
C PHE A 146 10.80 -2.54 -33.21
N ASN A 147 10.30 -1.38 -33.65
CA ASN A 147 10.18 -1.01 -35.04
C ASN A 147 10.79 0.38 -35.29
N ALA A 148 11.92 0.43 -36.01
CA ALA A 148 12.64 1.68 -36.27
C ALA A 148 11.84 2.77 -37.01
N LYS A 149 10.79 2.41 -37.74
CA LYS A 149 9.92 3.39 -38.43
C LYS A 149 8.92 4.05 -37.45
N ARG A 150 8.50 3.34 -36.42
CA ARG A 150 7.53 3.81 -35.42
C ARG A 150 8.21 4.39 -34.19
N HIS A 151 9.27 3.73 -33.71
CA HIS A 151 9.96 4.05 -32.46
C HIS A 151 11.15 4.96 -32.75
N LYS A 152 10.88 6.22 -33.04
CA LYS A 152 11.88 7.28 -33.23
C LYS A 152 12.43 7.73 -31.87
N PRO A 153 13.58 8.46 -31.81
CA PRO A 153 14.06 9.04 -30.53
C PRO A 153 12.94 9.82 -29.83
N GLY A 154 12.82 9.64 -28.49
CA GLY A 154 11.72 10.19 -27.68
C GLY A 154 10.45 9.32 -27.63
N TYR A 155 10.39 8.19 -28.34
CA TYR A 155 9.17 7.36 -28.43
C TYR A 155 8.73 6.79 -27.07
N LEU A 156 9.64 6.64 -26.12
CA LEU A 156 9.31 6.11 -24.80
C LEU A 156 8.43 7.08 -24.04
N GLU A 157 8.75 8.35 -24.03
CA GLU A 157 7.94 9.41 -23.44
C GLU A 157 6.62 9.58 -24.18
N ASP A 158 6.68 9.66 -25.50
CA ASP A 158 5.50 9.86 -26.37
C ASP A 158 4.45 8.74 -26.24
N LEU A 159 4.88 7.47 -26.14
CA LEU A 159 3.99 6.32 -26.15
C LEU A 159 3.66 5.76 -24.74
N LEU A 160 4.52 5.96 -23.77
CA LEU A 160 4.32 5.47 -22.42
C LEU A 160 3.88 6.54 -21.42
N GLY A 161 4.12 7.82 -21.75
CA GLY A 161 3.71 8.94 -20.91
C GLY A 161 4.14 8.76 -19.45
N LEU A 162 3.20 8.82 -18.53
CA LEU A 162 3.46 8.71 -17.09
C LEU A 162 4.07 7.37 -16.63
N PHE A 163 4.04 6.33 -17.47
CA PHE A 163 4.67 5.06 -17.16
C PHE A 163 6.16 5.00 -17.53
N TYR A 164 6.68 6.04 -18.18
CA TYR A 164 8.10 6.21 -18.45
C TYR A 164 8.61 7.42 -17.68
N CYS A 165 9.54 7.19 -16.79
CA CYS A 165 10.24 8.23 -16.05
C CYS A 165 11.67 7.76 -15.87
N PRO A 166 12.62 8.41 -16.55
CA PRO A 166 14.04 8.14 -16.31
C PRO A 166 14.37 8.38 -14.84
N PRO A 167 15.21 7.54 -14.26
CA PRO A 167 15.59 7.71 -12.88
C PRO A 167 16.31 9.05 -12.65
N THR A 168 15.78 9.87 -11.75
CA THR A 168 16.43 11.14 -11.37
C THR A 168 17.44 10.90 -10.25
N GLY A 169 18.70 11.24 -10.47
CA GLY A 169 19.74 11.30 -9.42
C GLY A 169 20.16 9.93 -8.89
N ILE A 170 20.13 8.89 -9.69
CA ILE A 170 20.34 7.50 -9.26
C ILE A 170 21.80 7.16 -9.02
N ASN A 171 22.76 8.01 -9.14
CA ASN A 171 24.14 7.56 -8.90
C ASN A 171 24.90 8.46 -7.93
N SER A 172 25.28 7.85 -6.79
CA SER A 172 26.47 8.26 -6.04
C SER A 172 27.74 8.26 -6.90
N ASP A 173 27.76 7.58 -8.07
CA ASP A 173 28.95 7.31 -8.85
C ASP A 173 28.93 7.74 -10.32
N GLY A 174 27.89 8.40 -10.82
CA GLY A 174 27.86 8.90 -12.19
C GLY A 174 26.47 9.31 -12.68
N ASN A 175 26.36 10.53 -13.14
CA ASN A 175 25.16 11.03 -13.81
C ASN A 175 25.02 10.33 -15.16
N ILE A 176 23.99 9.48 -15.30
CA ILE A 176 23.52 9.04 -16.61
C ILE A 176 22.56 10.11 -17.13
N SER A 177 22.74 10.57 -18.36
CA SER A 177 21.79 11.49 -18.98
C SER A 177 20.50 10.77 -19.37
N GLU A 178 19.44 11.53 -19.57
CA GLU A 178 18.15 10.96 -20.03
C GLU A 178 18.31 10.29 -21.40
N GLU A 179 19.12 10.84 -22.27
CA GLU A 179 19.40 10.28 -23.59
C GLU A 179 20.16 8.95 -23.50
N GLU A 180 21.14 8.85 -22.60
CA GLU A 180 21.88 7.60 -22.35
C GLU A 180 20.93 6.53 -21.79
N TYR A 181 20.05 6.92 -20.88
CA TYR A 181 19.05 6.01 -20.33
C TYR A 181 18.06 5.54 -21.41
N GLU A 182 17.57 6.45 -22.26
CA GLU A 182 16.70 6.08 -23.40
C GLU A 182 17.39 5.08 -24.33
N VAL A 183 18.68 5.27 -24.62
CA VAL A 183 19.47 4.32 -25.43
C VAL A 183 19.53 2.95 -24.77
N MET A 184 19.77 2.88 -23.44
CA MET A 184 19.79 1.60 -22.72
C MET A 184 18.45 0.87 -22.83
N VAL A 185 17.32 1.56 -22.56
CA VAL A 185 15.97 0.96 -22.64
C VAL A 185 15.64 0.53 -24.08
N LYS A 186 16.02 1.34 -25.07
CA LYS A 186 15.82 1.01 -26.49
C LYS A 186 16.60 -0.22 -26.93
N ASP A 187 17.83 -0.40 -26.47
CA ASP A 187 18.64 -1.57 -26.81
C ASP A 187 18.11 -2.83 -26.13
N LEU A 188 17.62 -2.72 -24.89
CA LEU A 188 16.87 -3.78 -24.23
C LEU A 188 15.58 -4.13 -24.98
N HIS A 189 14.80 -3.13 -25.40
CA HIS A 189 13.60 -3.35 -26.21
C HIS A 189 13.91 -4.12 -27.50
N LYS A 190 15.00 -3.75 -28.21
CA LYS A 190 15.43 -4.51 -29.39
C LYS A 190 15.82 -5.96 -29.07
N SER A 191 16.47 -6.18 -27.92
CA SER A 191 16.91 -7.51 -27.51
C SER A 191 15.76 -8.44 -27.15
N HIS A 192 14.60 -7.88 -26.74
CA HIS A 192 13.38 -8.62 -26.40
C HIS A 192 12.52 -9.00 -27.61
N ARG A 193 13.00 -8.81 -28.83
CA ARG A 193 12.28 -9.10 -30.07
C ARG A 193 11.74 -10.51 -30.11
N GLY A 194 10.45 -10.66 -30.44
CA GLY A 194 9.72 -11.93 -30.48
C GLY A 194 9.15 -12.39 -29.14
N MET A 195 9.45 -11.65 -28.07
CA MET A 195 8.84 -11.93 -26.76
C MET A 195 7.38 -11.48 -26.77
N THR A 196 6.47 -12.34 -26.33
CA THR A 196 5.06 -12.01 -26.20
C THR A 196 4.81 -11.01 -25.06
N ARG A 197 3.66 -10.37 -25.07
CA ARG A 197 3.23 -9.46 -24.00
C ARG A 197 3.26 -10.14 -22.64
N GLU A 198 2.73 -11.35 -22.56
CA GLU A 198 2.62 -12.16 -21.33
C GLU A 198 3.99 -12.57 -20.79
N GLU A 199 4.90 -12.93 -21.66
CA GLU A 199 6.29 -13.26 -21.28
C GLU A 199 7.02 -12.03 -20.74
N ALA A 200 6.88 -10.89 -21.40
CA ALA A 200 7.51 -9.64 -20.99
C ALA A 200 6.94 -9.15 -19.64
N VAL A 201 5.60 -9.21 -19.45
CA VAL A 201 4.97 -8.90 -18.15
C VAL A 201 5.49 -9.82 -17.05
N SER A 202 5.53 -11.13 -17.30
CA SER A 202 5.99 -12.11 -16.32
C SER A 202 7.48 -11.92 -15.96
N ALA A 203 8.32 -11.59 -16.94
CA ALA A 203 9.75 -11.30 -16.73
C ALA A 203 9.93 -10.04 -15.87
N SER A 204 9.22 -8.97 -16.18
CA SER A 204 9.24 -7.72 -15.40
C SER A 204 8.78 -7.96 -13.95
N LEU A 205 7.67 -8.67 -13.74
CA LEU A 205 7.17 -9.03 -12.42
C LEU A 205 8.16 -9.93 -11.65
N GLY A 206 8.88 -10.81 -12.37
CA GLY A 206 9.92 -11.66 -11.79
C GLY A 206 11.04 -10.85 -11.16
N ILE A 207 11.44 -9.75 -11.80
CA ILE A 207 12.43 -8.83 -11.23
C ILE A 207 11.86 -8.04 -10.07
N CYS A 208 10.64 -7.49 -10.25
CA CYS A 208 10.01 -6.65 -9.25
C CYS A 208 9.76 -7.39 -7.92
N LYS A 209 9.37 -8.66 -7.95
CA LYS A 209 9.09 -9.43 -6.73
C LYS A 209 10.31 -9.69 -5.86
N GLU A 210 11.52 -9.59 -6.43
CA GLU A 210 12.78 -9.76 -5.71
C GLU A 210 13.30 -8.44 -5.10
N LEU A 211 12.57 -7.32 -5.28
CA LEU A 211 12.95 -6.05 -4.67
C LEU A 211 12.73 -6.09 -3.16
N GLU A 212 13.67 -5.52 -2.40
CA GLU A 212 13.65 -5.54 -0.93
C GLU A 212 12.33 -5.06 -0.32
N ASN A 213 11.73 -4.04 -0.91
CA ASN A 213 10.47 -3.45 -0.46
C ASN A 213 9.29 -3.76 -1.40
N TYR A 214 9.34 -4.90 -2.09
CA TYR A 214 8.24 -5.32 -2.96
C TYR A 214 6.91 -5.32 -2.21
N GLY A 215 5.96 -4.58 -2.74
CA GLY A 215 4.60 -4.50 -2.21
C GLY A 215 4.48 -3.91 -0.81
N ALA A 216 5.50 -3.20 -0.33
CA ALA A 216 5.48 -2.63 1.00
C ALA A 216 4.79 -1.26 1.04
N SER A 217 3.97 -1.07 2.08
CA SER A 217 3.42 0.23 2.48
C SER A 217 4.30 0.86 3.54
N MET A 218 4.57 2.17 3.41
CA MET A 218 5.40 2.92 4.34
C MET A 218 4.54 3.81 5.25
N HIS A 219 4.72 3.68 6.57
CA HIS A 219 4.04 4.50 7.57
C HIS A 219 5.05 5.27 8.41
N TYR A 220 4.95 6.59 8.33
CA TYR A 220 5.87 7.54 8.97
C TYR A 220 5.35 8.08 10.30
N GLY A 221 6.22 8.75 11.05
CA GLY A 221 5.87 9.47 12.27
C GLY A 221 5.80 8.61 13.52
N GLY A 222 6.23 7.35 13.46
CA GLY A 222 6.42 6.51 14.62
C GLY A 222 7.64 6.94 15.43
N ILE A 223 7.58 6.77 16.76
CA ILE A 223 8.68 7.04 17.69
C ILE A 223 8.80 5.81 18.58
N ASP A 224 9.99 5.24 18.67
CA ASP A 224 10.27 4.07 19.49
C ASP A 224 10.35 4.39 21.00
N SER A 225 10.67 3.38 21.81
CA SER A 225 10.83 3.52 23.27
C SER A 225 12.01 4.42 23.69
N HIS A 226 12.99 4.63 22.81
CA HIS A 226 14.16 5.47 23.04
C HIS A 226 13.98 6.90 22.52
N GLY A 227 12.82 7.22 21.91
CA GLY A 227 12.53 8.54 21.37
C GLY A 227 13.05 8.73 19.94
N VAL A 228 13.45 7.67 19.27
CA VAL A 228 13.97 7.71 17.90
C VAL A 228 12.82 7.62 16.91
N GLU A 229 12.86 8.46 15.87
CA GLU A 229 11.88 8.40 14.78
C GLU A 229 12.09 7.16 13.93
N VAL A 230 10.98 6.47 13.65
CA VAL A 230 10.98 5.22 12.87
C VAL A 230 9.93 5.25 11.77
N VAL A 231 10.19 4.45 10.74
CA VAL A 231 9.26 4.16 9.64
C VAL A 231 8.91 2.69 9.68
N PHE A 232 7.62 2.40 9.56
CA PHE A 232 7.13 1.04 9.41
C PHE A 232 6.98 0.72 7.93
N CYS A 233 7.56 -0.40 7.54
CA CYS A 233 7.43 -0.99 6.22
C CYS A 233 6.58 -2.25 6.36
N VAL A 234 5.30 -2.15 6.01
CA VAL A 234 4.32 -3.24 6.08
C VAL A 234 4.25 -3.95 4.74
N SER A 235 4.51 -5.24 4.72
CA SER A 235 4.52 -6.04 3.49
C SER A 235 3.90 -7.42 3.70
N ILE A 236 3.80 -8.22 2.65
CA ILE A 236 3.33 -9.61 2.74
C ILE A 236 4.18 -10.47 3.69
N HIS A 237 5.43 -10.09 3.97
CA HIS A 237 6.34 -10.86 4.83
C HIS A 237 6.23 -10.52 6.31
N GLY A 238 5.70 -9.35 6.65
CA GLY A 238 5.64 -8.84 8.01
C GLY A 238 5.82 -7.33 8.09
N ILE A 239 6.22 -6.87 9.26
CA ILE A 239 6.50 -5.47 9.56
C ILE A 239 7.98 -5.30 9.82
N ARG A 240 8.64 -4.50 8.98
CA ARG A 240 10.01 -4.03 9.21
C ARG A 240 9.97 -2.60 9.76
N VAL A 241 10.82 -2.32 10.73
CA VAL A 241 10.93 -0.99 11.35
C VAL A 241 12.32 -0.46 11.10
N TYR A 242 12.40 0.67 10.42
CA TYR A 242 13.65 1.35 10.11
C TYR A 242 13.77 2.64 10.92
N GLN A 243 14.97 2.91 11.41
CA GLN A 243 15.30 4.21 11.98
C GLN A 243 15.45 5.22 10.85
N LEU A 244 14.80 6.37 10.95
CA LEU A 244 14.96 7.45 9.98
C LEU A 244 16.37 8.08 10.13
N LYS A 245 17.18 7.94 9.07
CA LYS A 245 18.40 8.73 8.87
C LYS A 245 18.10 9.68 7.72
N ASN A 246 18.00 10.99 7.99
CA ASN A 246 17.73 12.00 6.96
C ASN A 246 16.49 11.71 6.13
N LYS A 247 15.37 12.16 6.44
CA LYS A 247 14.06 12.24 5.70
C LYS A 247 13.73 11.22 4.57
N PHE A 248 14.65 10.28 4.23
CA PHE A 248 14.46 9.26 3.19
C PHE A 248 14.61 7.85 3.79
N PRO A 249 13.62 6.94 3.57
CA PRO A 249 13.64 5.58 4.11
C PRO A 249 14.76 4.71 3.56
N GLU A 250 15.31 5.04 2.38
CA GLU A 250 16.35 4.27 1.70
C GLU A 250 17.68 4.24 2.45
N ALA A 251 17.93 5.19 3.34
CA ALA A 251 19.13 5.25 4.19
C ALA A 251 18.88 4.82 5.63
N GLY A 252 17.72 4.24 5.94
CA GLY A 252 17.34 3.83 7.29
C GLY A 252 18.10 2.59 7.76
N THR A 253 18.47 2.55 9.04
CA THR A 253 18.96 1.32 9.66
C THR A 253 17.79 0.45 10.07
N LEU A 254 17.77 -0.81 9.62
CA LEU A 254 16.78 -1.78 10.07
C LEU A 254 16.94 -2.02 11.58
N CYS A 255 15.92 -1.67 12.34
CA CYS A 255 15.89 -1.84 13.80
C CYS A 255 15.18 -3.13 14.19
N HIS A 256 14.07 -3.43 13.54
CA HIS A 256 13.28 -4.61 13.83
C HIS A 256 12.72 -5.21 12.54
N ASN A 257 12.63 -6.56 12.54
CA ASN A 257 11.99 -7.34 11.49
C ASN A 257 11.04 -8.34 12.16
N PHE A 258 9.73 -8.07 12.04
CA PHE A 258 8.67 -8.88 12.63
C PHE A 258 7.96 -9.66 11.53
N HIS A 259 8.12 -10.98 11.49
CA HIS A 259 7.37 -11.82 10.57
C HIS A 259 5.94 -12.01 11.07
N TRP A 260 4.97 -12.15 10.14
CA TRP A 260 3.56 -12.33 10.51
C TRP A 260 3.32 -13.52 11.44
N ARG A 261 4.15 -14.56 11.37
CA ARG A 261 4.08 -15.73 12.25
C ARG A 261 4.37 -15.41 13.71
N ASP A 262 5.23 -14.42 13.94
CA ASP A 262 5.70 -14.05 15.27
C ASP A 262 4.80 -12.98 15.90
N ILE A 263 3.98 -12.29 15.09
CA ILE A 263 3.06 -11.25 15.57
C ILE A 263 1.76 -11.90 16.03
N ILE A 264 1.57 -11.96 17.34
CA ILE A 264 0.39 -12.56 17.98
C ILE A 264 -0.82 -11.64 17.91
N SER A 265 -0.63 -10.34 18.18
CA SER A 265 -1.69 -9.36 18.23
C SER A 265 -1.15 -7.95 18.00
N MET A 266 -1.98 -7.12 17.40
CA MET A 266 -1.74 -5.69 17.20
C MET A 266 -2.95 -4.90 17.65
N PHE A 267 -2.72 -3.69 18.18
CA PHE A 267 -3.79 -2.77 18.50
C PHE A 267 -3.28 -1.34 18.67
N CYS A 268 -4.17 -0.38 18.56
CA CYS A 268 -3.90 1.02 18.89
C CYS A 268 -4.61 1.42 20.20
N ASP A 269 -3.95 2.26 20.97
CA ASP A 269 -4.53 2.99 22.09
C ASP A 269 -4.12 4.47 21.94
N ASN A 270 -5.08 5.32 21.61
CA ASN A 270 -4.82 6.69 21.21
C ASN A 270 -3.76 6.76 20.07
N ALA A 271 -2.72 7.57 20.22
CA ALA A 271 -1.64 7.71 19.26
C ALA A 271 -0.48 6.72 19.55
N LYS A 272 -0.78 5.51 20.02
CA LYS A 272 0.20 4.46 20.25
C LYS A 272 -0.21 3.18 19.54
N PHE A 273 0.76 2.59 18.86
CA PHE A 273 0.64 1.30 18.23
C PHE A 273 1.38 0.25 19.07
N TYR A 274 0.73 -0.86 19.35
CA TYR A 274 1.26 -1.95 20.14
C TYR A 274 1.25 -3.23 19.33
N MET A 275 2.35 -4.00 19.48
CA MET A 275 2.46 -5.37 18.97
C MET A 275 2.87 -6.31 20.09
N TYR A 276 2.20 -7.45 20.19
CA TYR A 276 2.67 -8.61 20.95
C TYR A 276 3.36 -9.57 20.00
N VAL A 277 4.62 -9.85 20.29
CA VAL A 277 5.50 -10.65 19.41
C VAL A 277 6.07 -11.81 20.22
N ALA A 278 5.99 -13.02 19.67
CA ALA A 278 6.66 -14.19 20.22
C ALA A 278 8.17 -14.10 19.97
N GLU A 279 8.99 -14.30 20.99
CA GLU A 279 10.45 -14.34 20.88
C GLU A 279 10.96 -15.78 20.88
N GLY A 280 11.48 -16.22 19.72
CA GLY A 280 12.03 -17.55 19.56
C GLY A 280 11.00 -18.63 19.25
N ARG A 281 11.39 -19.90 19.43
CA ARG A 281 10.51 -21.08 19.15
C ARG A 281 9.53 -21.37 20.29
N ASP A 282 9.66 -20.66 21.40
CA ASP A 282 8.84 -20.86 22.60
C ASP A 282 7.73 -19.79 22.60
N GLU A 283 6.51 -20.21 22.27
CA GLU A 283 5.32 -19.35 22.21
C GLU A 283 4.95 -18.74 23.59
N GLN A 284 5.63 -19.18 24.67
CA GLN A 284 5.40 -18.66 26.02
C GLN A 284 6.16 -17.35 26.27
N ASN A 285 7.19 -17.05 25.48
CA ASN A 285 7.96 -15.82 25.63
C ASN A 285 7.43 -14.71 24.70
N VAL A 286 6.46 -13.95 25.20
CA VAL A 286 5.78 -12.89 24.45
C VAL A 286 6.23 -11.53 24.93
N THR A 287 6.79 -10.73 24.04
CA THR A 287 7.15 -9.32 24.32
C THR A 287 6.15 -8.34 23.72
N CYS A 288 5.92 -7.25 24.45
CA CYS A 288 5.11 -6.14 23.96
C CYS A 288 6.03 -5.06 23.41
N ARG A 289 5.92 -4.78 22.11
CA ARG A 289 6.57 -3.66 21.45
C ARG A 289 5.57 -2.51 21.33
N ALA A 290 5.97 -1.31 21.78
CA ALA A 290 5.13 -0.13 21.76
C ALA A 290 5.82 1.01 21.02
N PHE A 291 5.10 1.61 20.10
CA PHE A 291 5.53 2.79 19.35
C PHE A 291 4.50 3.89 19.54
N ARG A 292 4.95 5.11 19.73
CA ARG A 292 4.07 6.27 19.87
C ARG A 292 4.13 7.11 18.61
N PHE A 293 3.03 7.73 18.28
CA PHE A 293 2.96 8.81 17.29
C PHE A 293 2.82 10.14 18.03
N HIS A 294 2.98 11.26 17.32
CA HIS A 294 2.76 12.56 17.92
C HIS A 294 1.36 12.67 18.56
N LYS A 295 1.26 13.33 19.73
CA LYS A 295 -0.02 13.54 20.41
C LYS A 295 -0.85 14.60 19.69
N SER A 296 -1.37 14.27 18.54
CA SER A 296 -2.22 15.11 17.70
C SER A 296 -3.31 14.23 17.06
N LEU A 297 -4.32 14.85 16.48
CA LEU A 297 -5.32 14.13 15.68
C LEU A 297 -4.64 13.33 14.55
N TYR A 298 -3.61 13.90 13.92
CA TYR A 298 -2.85 13.24 12.85
C TYR A 298 -2.11 12.00 13.35
N GLY A 299 -1.49 12.07 14.53
CA GLY A 299 -0.81 10.90 15.12
C GLY A 299 -1.77 9.78 15.47
N TYR A 300 -2.97 10.09 15.96
CA TYR A 300 -4.02 9.10 16.16
C TYR A 300 -4.43 8.44 14.83
N LYS A 301 -4.69 9.24 13.79
CA LYS A 301 -5.05 8.71 12.47
C LYS A 301 -3.91 7.87 11.86
N ALA A 302 -2.65 8.32 11.98
CA ALA A 302 -1.49 7.59 11.47
C ALA A 302 -1.34 6.21 12.13
N SER A 303 -1.49 6.13 13.45
CA SER A 303 -1.44 4.84 14.16
C SER A 303 -2.57 3.90 13.74
N GLN A 304 -3.79 4.43 13.52
CA GLN A 304 -4.92 3.62 13.05
C GLN A 304 -4.73 3.13 11.61
N ARG A 305 -4.16 3.96 10.71
CA ARG A 305 -3.84 3.56 9.34
C ARG A 305 -2.81 2.44 9.30
N LEU A 306 -1.75 2.56 10.12
CA LEU A 306 -0.77 1.49 10.28
C LEU A 306 -1.44 0.19 10.74
N LEU A 307 -2.31 0.26 11.76
CA LEU A 307 -3.02 -0.93 12.26
C LEU A 307 -3.88 -1.58 11.19
N VAL A 308 -4.70 -0.79 10.49
CA VAL A 308 -5.61 -1.29 9.44
C VAL A 308 -4.83 -1.93 8.30
N ASP A 309 -3.71 -1.31 7.90
CA ASP A 309 -2.87 -1.84 6.82
C ASP A 309 -2.17 -3.13 7.26
N ALA A 310 -1.61 -3.14 8.47
CA ALA A 310 -0.99 -4.33 9.05
C ALA A 310 -1.99 -5.50 9.20
N GLU A 311 -3.20 -5.24 9.68
CA GLU A 311 -4.28 -6.25 9.79
C GLU A 311 -4.67 -6.82 8.41
N ASN A 312 -4.75 -5.98 7.38
CA ASN A 312 -5.04 -6.44 6.02
C ASN A 312 -3.94 -7.36 5.49
N HIS A 313 -2.66 -7.00 5.65
CA HIS A 313 -1.53 -7.82 5.21
C HIS A 313 -1.42 -9.12 6.02
N GLN A 314 -1.62 -9.06 7.34
CA GLN A 314 -1.61 -10.23 8.20
C GLN A 314 -2.74 -11.20 7.83
N LYS A 315 -3.96 -10.68 7.65
CA LYS A 315 -5.11 -11.49 7.23
C LYS A 315 -4.81 -12.20 5.92
N PHE A 316 -4.30 -11.46 4.93
CA PHE A 316 -3.95 -11.98 3.62
C PHE A 316 -2.89 -13.09 3.70
N PHE A 317 -1.83 -12.86 4.49
CA PHE A 317 -0.77 -13.85 4.72
C PHE A 317 -1.31 -15.16 5.30
N PHE A 318 -2.30 -15.10 6.20
CA PHE A 318 -2.87 -16.29 6.83
C PHE A 318 -3.99 -16.93 6.02
N GLU A 319 -4.70 -16.20 5.18
CA GLU A 319 -5.69 -16.78 4.26
C GLU A 319 -5.02 -17.66 3.20
N ASP A 320 -3.83 -17.31 2.76
CA ASP A 320 -2.99 -18.13 1.89
C ASP A 320 -2.45 -19.42 2.60
N ASN A 321 -2.53 -19.48 3.94
CA ASN A 321 -2.05 -20.58 4.77
C ASN A 321 -3.12 -21.02 5.78
N LEU A 322 -4.23 -21.57 5.29
CA LEU A 322 -5.46 -21.89 6.05
C LEU A 322 -5.27 -22.66 7.37
N GLU A 323 -4.30 -23.55 7.49
CA GLU A 323 -4.04 -24.30 8.73
C GLU A 323 -3.42 -23.44 9.84
N ARG A 324 -2.57 -22.47 9.46
CA ARG A 324 -1.94 -21.55 10.41
C ARG A 324 -2.88 -20.44 10.86
N ALA A 325 -3.85 -20.05 10.04
CA ALA A 325 -4.86 -19.06 10.39
C ALA A 325 -5.71 -19.45 11.61
N LYS A 326 -5.99 -20.75 11.79
CA LYS A 326 -6.77 -21.25 12.94
C LYS A 326 -6.00 -21.09 14.25
N THR A 327 -4.73 -21.48 14.25
CA THR A 327 -3.85 -21.39 15.43
C THR A 327 -3.64 -19.94 15.87
N MET A 328 -3.40 -19.02 14.90
CA MET A 328 -3.20 -17.58 15.20
C MET A 328 -4.47 -16.87 15.67
N ARG A 329 -5.67 -17.31 15.22
CA ARG A 329 -6.94 -16.79 15.75
C ARG A 329 -7.10 -17.12 17.23
N SER A 330 -6.71 -18.33 17.68
CA SER A 330 -6.76 -18.69 19.09
C SER A 330 -5.76 -17.84 19.91
N LEU A 331 -4.53 -17.69 19.44
CA LEU A 331 -3.50 -16.87 20.10
C LEU A 331 -3.88 -15.38 20.15
N SER A 332 -4.51 -14.85 19.08
CA SER A 332 -5.03 -13.47 19.08
C SER A 332 -6.14 -13.24 20.13
N LEU A 333 -6.98 -14.24 20.36
CA LEU A 333 -8.01 -14.19 21.41
C LEU A 333 -7.39 -14.20 22.80
N GLU A 334 -6.34 -14.99 23.01
CA GLU A 334 -5.61 -15.05 24.28
C GLU A 334 -4.87 -13.72 24.57
N ALA A 335 -4.22 -13.12 23.58
CA ALA A 335 -3.58 -11.82 23.73
C ALA A 335 -4.57 -10.68 24.05
N LYS A 336 -5.79 -10.71 23.48
CA LYS A 336 -6.88 -9.80 23.86
C LYS A 336 -7.34 -10.02 25.29
N SER A 337 -7.35 -11.26 25.75
CA SER A 337 -7.65 -11.62 27.14
C SER A 337 -6.55 -11.12 28.11
N MET A 338 -5.29 -11.26 27.75
CA MET A 338 -4.16 -10.72 28.53
C MET A 338 -4.17 -9.18 28.60
N LYS A 339 -4.60 -8.48 27.54
CA LYS A 339 -4.83 -7.03 27.57
C LYS A 339 -5.86 -6.65 28.64
N LYS A 340 -6.96 -7.40 28.72
CA LYS A 340 -8.02 -7.19 29.72
C LYS A 340 -7.52 -7.44 31.16
N ILE A 341 -6.67 -8.45 31.34
CA ILE A 341 -6.03 -8.76 32.64
C ILE A 341 -5.06 -7.64 33.04
N ARG A 342 -4.22 -7.16 32.11
CA ARG A 342 -3.24 -6.09 32.36
C ARG A 342 -3.90 -4.74 32.63
N SER A 343 -4.97 -4.38 31.93
CA SER A 343 -5.76 -3.19 32.24
C SER A 343 -6.46 -3.29 33.59
N GLY A 344 -6.92 -4.49 33.96
CA GLY A 344 -7.46 -4.78 35.30
C GLY A 344 -6.39 -4.71 36.41
N MET A 345 -5.17 -5.16 36.15
CA MET A 345 -4.03 -5.05 37.08
C MET A 345 -3.52 -3.60 37.20
N ALA A 346 -3.40 -2.86 36.10
CA ALA A 346 -3.03 -1.45 36.14
C ALA A 346 -4.06 -0.60 36.93
N GLY A 347 -5.34 -0.91 36.79
CA GLY A 347 -6.39 -0.30 37.61
C GLY A 347 -6.26 -0.62 39.09
N ARG A 348 -5.85 -1.88 39.47
CA ARG A 348 -5.63 -2.28 40.86
C ARG A 348 -4.36 -1.66 41.47
N VAL A 349 -3.28 -1.54 40.70
CA VAL A 349 -2.03 -0.87 41.12
C VAL A 349 -2.25 0.62 41.36
N ASN A 350 -3.01 1.31 40.49
CA ASN A 350 -3.36 2.71 40.72
C ASN A 350 -4.30 2.94 41.92
N LEU A 351 -5.15 1.95 42.26
CA LEU A 351 -6.00 1.99 43.45
C LEU A 351 -5.20 1.75 44.72
N SER A 352 -4.16 0.88 44.70
CA SER A 352 -3.27 0.64 45.82
C SER A 352 -2.32 1.83 46.09
N LEU A 353 -1.81 2.48 45.06
CA LEU A 353 -1.00 3.69 45.17
C LEU A 353 -1.81 4.91 45.69
N ARG A 354 -3.09 5.03 45.32
CA ARG A 354 -3.97 6.08 45.89
C ARG A 354 -4.34 5.82 47.36
N ARG A 355 -4.33 4.58 47.83
CA ARG A 355 -4.55 4.26 49.26
C ARG A 355 -3.31 4.45 50.10
N ALA A 356 -2.11 4.38 49.53
CA ALA A 356 -0.84 4.60 50.24
C ALA A 356 -0.43 6.08 50.41
N THR A 357 -1.14 7.01 49.75
CA THR A 357 -0.91 8.47 49.84
C THR A 357 -1.91 9.20 50.75
N ILE A 358 -2.76 8.48 51.50
CA ILE A 358 -3.79 9.01 52.42
C ILE A 358 -3.56 8.50 53.89
N THR A 359 -2.36 8.02 54.20
CA THR A 359 -1.97 7.77 55.62
C THR A 359 -0.74 8.57 55.94
#